data_9a7bb89766e217b3fc34919e8af390ad
#
_entry.id   9a7bb89766e217b3fc34919e8af390ad
#
_cell.length_a   1.000
_cell.length_b   1.000
_cell.length_c   1.000
_cell.angle_alpha   90.00
_cell.angle_beta   90.00
_cell.angle_gamma   90.00
#
_symmetry.space_group_name_H-M   'P 1'
#
loop_
_entity.id
_entity.type
_entity.pdbx_description
1 polymer ?
#
loop_
_entity_poly.entity_id
_entity_poly.type
_entity_poly.pdbx_seq_one_letter_code
_entity_poly.pdbx_strand_id
1 'polypeptide(L)'
;YSNNPVALISGRGYARSQTRAMYADVNMKQDLSAILPGWSAGFKVGIDNTASYWDNNTKEFGYESASVDFATGENIYTTLRNEGTLGFSKSVGSVATHFNLEFYTNYIKQWNKHSLNATLLYSMDKAKTKSQNSGRAFMDIVGSAHYAYNNRYLVDFSLSGSASSILDPDDRWGIFPAIGAGWILSEENFMKRDWLNLLKVRASYGISGRADYGVNLFQNIYGSGNSYYFQNATNVPSSSSGMKFTQLGIDGLTYEKS
;
A
#
# COMPACT_ATOMS: atom_id res chain seq x y z
N TYR A 1 -3.15 26.07 -38.86
CA TYR A 1 -2.88 24.76 -38.27
C TYR A 1 -1.89 24.91 -37.11
N SER A 2 -2.39 25.01 -35.90
CA SER A 2 -1.59 25.15 -34.66
C SER A 2 -0.81 23.88 -34.26
N ASN A 3 -0.90 22.80 -35.01
CA ASN A 3 -0.33 21.48 -34.71
C ASN A 3 0.73 21.04 -35.73
N ASN A 4 1.68 21.92 -36.05
CA ASN A 4 2.84 21.51 -36.84
C ASN A 4 3.72 20.55 -36.00
N PRO A 5 3.94 19.28 -36.42
CA PRO A 5 4.72 18.33 -35.62
C PRO A 5 6.16 18.77 -35.34
N VAL A 6 6.80 19.42 -36.31
CA VAL A 6 8.18 19.95 -36.15
C VAL A 6 8.21 21.02 -35.08
N ALA A 7 7.27 21.95 -35.12
CA ALA A 7 7.19 23.06 -34.14
C ALA A 7 6.81 22.52 -32.75
N LEU A 8 6.01 21.47 -32.65
CA LEU A 8 5.69 20.81 -31.38
C LEU A 8 6.90 20.13 -30.76
N ILE A 9 7.80 19.57 -31.55
CA ILE A 9 8.99 18.87 -31.06
C ILE A 9 10.10 19.88 -30.69
N SER A 10 10.34 20.89 -31.53
CA SER A 10 11.48 21.80 -31.39
C SER A 10 11.14 23.11 -30.69
N GLY A 11 9.89 23.58 -30.75
CA GLY A 11 9.47 24.89 -30.27
C GLY A 11 8.79 24.92 -28.90
N ARG A 12 8.35 23.79 -28.35
CA ARG A 12 7.53 23.73 -27.12
C ARG A 12 8.33 23.65 -25.82
N GLY A 13 9.65 23.50 -25.89
CA GLY A 13 10.49 23.27 -24.73
C GLY A 13 10.57 21.76 -24.38
N TYR A 14 10.85 21.47 -23.10
CA TYR A 14 11.07 20.09 -22.66
C TYR A 14 10.59 19.88 -21.22
N ALA A 15 10.31 18.64 -20.87
CA ALA A 15 10.05 18.24 -19.49
C ALA A 15 11.08 17.18 -19.06
N ARG A 16 11.52 17.27 -17.82
CA ARG A 16 12.35 16.23 -17.18
C ARG A 16 11.62 15.68 -15.99
N SER A 17 11.58 14.36 -15.89
CA SER A 17 11.10 13.70 -14.67
C SER A 17 12.26 13.08 -13.91
N GLN A 18 12.15 13.11 -12.60
CA GLN A 18 13.12 12.53 -11.68
C GLN A 18 12.38 11.83 -10.57
N THR A 19 12.63 10.53 -10.41
CA THR A 19 12.08 9.75 -9.28
C THR A 19 13.17 9.58 -8.23
N ARG A 20 12.84 9.91 -6.99
CA ARG A 20 13.69 9.72 -5.82
C ARG A 20 13.01 8.73 -4.90
N ALA A 21 13.77 7.73 -4.48
CA ALA A 21 13.33 6.76 -3.49
C ALA A 21 14.30 6.81 -2.30
N MET A 22 13.74 6.80 -1.11
CA MET A 22 14.46 6.69 0.15
C MET A 22 13.90 5.48 0.90
N TYR A 23 14.78 4.61 1.32
CA TYR A 23 14.48 3.45 2.16
C TYR A 23 15.33 3.56 3.41
N ALA A 24 14.70 3.48 4.56
CA ALA A 24 15.38 3.53 5.83
C ALA A 24 14.76 2.54 6.82
N ASP A 25 15.59 1.67 7.37
CA ASP A 25 15.15 0.72 8.39
C ASP A 25 16.10 0.71 9.58
N VAL A 26 15.49 0.53 10.74
CA VAL A 26 16.16 0.28 12.00
C VAL A 26 15.63 -1.02 12.56
N ASN A 27 16.52 -1.96 12.85
CA ASN A 27 16.20 -3.21 13.51
C ASN A 27 17.07 -3.33 14.77
N MET A 28 16.43 -3.50 15.91
CA MET A 28 17.10 -3.69 17.19
C MET A 28 16.57 -4.95 17.85
N LYS A 29 17.48 -5.80 18.32
CA LYS A 29 17.18 -7.00 19.10
C LYS A 29 18.01 -6.98 20.37
N GLN A 30 17.34 -7.21 21.49
CA GLN A 30 17.94 -7.29 22.81
C GLN A 30 17.78 -8.70 23.36
N ASP A 31 18.87 -9.30 23.82
CA ASP A 31 18.85 -10.51 24.63
C ASP A 31 18.50 -10.11 26.07
N LEU A 32 17.46 -10.71 26.60
CA LEU A 32 16.94 -10.50 27.94
C LEU A 32 17.16 -11.72 28.83
N SER A 33 18.07 -12.61 28.45
CA SER A 33 18.38 -13.85 29.19
C SER A 33 18.88 -13.60 30.61
N ALA A 34 19.38 -12.40 30.90
CA ALA A 34 19.74 -11.99 32.26
C ALA A 34 18.52 -11.86 33.21
N ILE A 35 17.33 -11.56 32.66
CA ILE A 35 16.07 -11.47 33.42
C ILE A 35 15.38 -12.84 33.41
N LEU A 36 15.24 -13.43 32.23
CA LEU A 36 14.60 -14.73 32.02
C LEU A 36 15.39 -15.52 30.96
N PRO A 37 16.06 -16.64 31.34
CA PRO A 37 16.85 -17.42 30.39
C PRO A 37 16.08 -17.85 29.16
N GLY A 38 16.60 -17.50 27.97
CA GLY A 38 15.97 -17.78 26.67
C GLY A 38 14.97 -16.73 26.19
N TRP A 39 14.87 -15.59 26.87
CA TRP A 39 14.01 -14.49 26.45
C TRP A 39 14.79 -13.48 25.61
N SER A 40 14.17 -13.01 24.52
CA SER A 40 14.66 -11.90 23.70
C SER A 40 13.49 -11.05 23.24
N ALA A 41 13.73 -9.77 23.03
CA ALA A 41 12.76 -8.85 22.45
C ALA A 41 13.43 -7.94 21.44
N GLY A 42 12.66 -7.39 20.53
CA GLY A 42 13.17 -6.47 19.53
C GLY A 42 12.09 -5.66 18.87
N PHE A 43 12.54 -4.69 18.10
CA PHE A 43 11.66 -3.89 17.25
C PHE A 43 12.31 -3.64 15.89
N LYS A 44 11.48 -3.43 14.88
CA LYS A 44 11.85 -2.91 13.58
C LYS A 44 11.00 -1.71 13.24
N VAL A 45 11.61 -0.72 12.63
CA VAL A 45 10.93 0.44 12.04
C VAL A 45 11.46 0.62 10.63
N GLY A 46 10.56 0.64 9.65
CA GLY A 46 10.88 0.88 8.25
C GLY A 46 10.09 2.08 7.71
N ILE A 47 10.75 2.91 6.93
CA ILE A 47 10.14 4.04 6.23
C ILE A 47 10.63 4.04 4.80
N ASP A 48 9.70 3.88 3.86
CA ASP A 48 9.94 4.01 2.44
C ASP A 48 9.23 5.25 1.93
N ASN A 49 9.93 6.06 1.17
CA ASN A 49 9.36 7.23 0.52
C ASN A 49 9.84 7.28 -0.93
N THR A 50 8.89 7.26 -1.85
CA THR A 50 9.16 7.44 -3.28
C THR A 50 8.39 8.64 -3.77
N ALA A 51 9.08 9.59 -4.41
CA ALA A 51 8.47 10.78 -4.99
C ALA A 51 9.01 11.03 -6.39
N SER A 52 8.11 11.35 -7.33
CA SER A 52 8.47 11.80 -8.67
C SER A 52 8.28 13.31 -8.78
N TYR A 53 9.25 13.96 -9.37
CA TYR A 53 9.29 15.40 -9.61
C TYR A 53 9.37 15.66 -11.10
N TRP A 54 8.69 16.69 -11.55
CA TRP A 54 8.73 17.13 -12.92
C TRP A 54 9.23 18.58 -12.98
N ASP A 55 10.27 18.80 -13.74
CA ASP A 55 10.73 20.13 -14.14
C ASP A 55 10.19 20.38 -15.55
N ASN A 56 9.16 21.20 -15.66
CA ASN A 56 8.53 21.55 -16.94
C ASN A 56 9.09 22.89 -17.42
N ASN A 57 9.76 22.86 -18.53
CA ASN A 57 10.30 24.02 -19.21
C ASN A 57 9.51 24.20 -20.50
N THR A 58 8.42 24.94 -20.44
CA THR A 58 7.48 25.11 -21.54
C THR A 58 7.65 26.41 -22.24
N LYS A 59 7.54 26.41 -23.55
CA LYS A 59 7.58 27.55 -24.40
C LYS A 59 6.45 27.46 -25.41
N GLU A 60 5.84 28.58 -25.73
CA GLU A 60 4.95 28.67 -26.87
C GLU A 60 5.73 29.09 -28.12
N PHE A 61 5.56 28.33 -29.20
CA PHE A 61 6.17 28.70 -30.48
C PHE A 61 5.29 29.69 -31.24
N GLY A 62 5.94 30.63 -31.92
CA GLY A 62 5.30 31.56 -32.84
C GLY A 62 4.92 30.87 -34.16
N TYR A 63 3.83 31.29 -34.76
CA TYR A 63 3.47 30.86 -36.11
C TYR A 63 2.70 31.95 -36.84
N GLU A 64 2.86 31.94 -38.19
CA GLU A 64 2.26 32.85 -39.09
C GLU A 64 1.42 32.11 -40.13
N SER A 65 0.40 32.73 -40.64
CA SER A 65 -0.29 32.30 -41.86
C SER A 65 0.31 33.02 -43.06
N ALA A 66 0.51 32.26 -44.12
CA ALA A 66 0.90 32.83 -45.41
C ALA A 66 -0.33 32.84 -46.33
N SER A 67 -0.58 33.94 -46.98
CA SER A 67 -1.53 34.15 -48.07
C SER A 67 -0.84 34.83 -49.24
N VAL A 68 -1.37 34.62 -50.44
CA VAL A 68 -0.82 35.27 -51.65
C VAL A 68 -1.76 36.44 -52.01
N ASP A 69 -1.20 37.59 -52.19
CA ASP A 69 -1.91 38.68 -52.84
C ASP A 69 -2.05 38.40 -54.33
N PHE A 70 -3.25 38.11 -54.79
CA PHE A 70 -3.51 37.77 -56.16
C PHE A 70 -3.31 38.95 -57.15
N ALA A 71 -3.25 40.18 -56.66
CA ALA A 71 -3.02 41.35 -57.51
C ALA A 71 -1.53 41.60 -57.79
N THR A 72 -0.68 41.31 -56.78
CA THR A 72 0.76 41.57 -56.85
C THR A 72 1.59 40.28 -56.98
N GLY A 73 1.02 39.12 -56.64
CA GLY A 73 1.71 37.83 -56.59
C GLY A 73 2.63 37.69 -55.36
N GLU A 74 2.62 38.64 -54.44
CA GLU A 74 3.44 38.60 -53.21
C GLU A 74 2.82 37.80 -52.10
N ASN A 75 3.68 37.20 -51.26
CA ASN A 75 3.24 36.48 -50.05
C ASN A 75 3.02 37.48 -48.90
N ILE A 76 1.81 37.44 -48.36
CA ILE A 76 1.46 38.19 -47.16
C ILE A 76 1.55 37.25 -45.97
N TYR A 77 2.38 37.57 -44.98
CA TYR A 77 2.51 36.84 -43.72
C TYR A 77 1.75 37.57 -42.61
N THR A 78 0.85 36.86 -41.95
CA THR A 78 0.11 37.38 -40.81
C THR A 78 0.48 36.58 -39.57
N THR A 79 1.07 37.21 -38.57
CA THR A 79 1.42 36.57 -37.31
C THR A 79 0.15 36.22 -36.55
N LEU A 80 -0.08 34.94 -36.35
CA LEU A 80 -1.21 34.41 -35.57
C LEU A 80 -0.88 34.21 -34.10
N ARG A 81 0.40 33.94 -33.82
CA ARG A 81 0.94 33.85 -32.45
C ARG A 81 2.39 34.30 -32.43
N ASN A 82 2.71 35.10 -31.44
CA ASN A 82 4.12 35.47 -31.16
C ASN A 82 4.81 34.34 -30.40
N GLU A 83 6.11 34.24 -30.60
CA GLU A 83 6.96 33.34 -29.83
C GLU A 83 6.98 33.74 -28.35
N GLY A 84 6.66 32.78 -27.47
CA GLY A 84 6.69 32.99 -26.03
C GLY A 84 8.09 32.82 -25.44
N THR A 85 8.30 33.33 -24.25
CA THR A 85 9.51 33.05 -23.46
C THR A 85 9.45 31.69 -22.79
N LEU A 86 10.62 31.07 -22.55
CA LEU A 86 10.69 29.79 -21.85
C LEU A 86 10.22 29.97 -20.40
N GLY A 87 9.12 29.34 -20.05
CA GLY A 87 8.59 29.29 -18.69
C GLY A 87 9.10 28.07 -17.92
N PHE A 88 9.29 28.25 -16.62
CA PHE A 88 9.76 27.22 -15.72
C PHE A 88 8.69 26.90 -14.67
N SER A 89 8.29 25.65 -14.55
CA SER A 89 7.40 25.22 -13.48
C SER A 89 7.85 23.87 -12.94
N LYS A 90 7.66 23.70 -11.63
CA LYS A 90 7.94 22.43 -10.95
C LYS A 90 6.64 21.83 -10.45
N SER A 91 6.48 20.54 -10.64
CA SER A 91 5.35 19.81 -10.09
C SER A 91 5.78 18.50 -9.44
N VAL A 92 5.07 18.14 -8.39
CA VAL A 92 5.22 16.84 -7.74
C VAL A 92 4.22 15.89 -8.39
N GLY A 93 4.72 14.85 -9.03
CA GLY A 93 3.92 13.79 -9.63
C GLY A 93 3.33 12.84 -8.59
N SER A 94 3.76 11.59 -8.62
CA SER A 94 3.37 10.60 -7.62
C SER A 94 4.21 10.74 -6.35
N VAL A 95 3.57 10.54 -5.21
CA VAL A 95 4.25 10.35 -3.91
C VAL A 95 3.65 9.10 -3.29
N ALA A 96 4.51 8.16 -2.90
CA ALA A 96 4.12 6.97 -2.15
C ALA A 96 4.98 6.90 -0.89
N THR A 97 4.33 6.67 0.24
CA THR A 97 4.98 6.46 1.52
C THR A 97 4.52 5.14 2.09
N HIS A 98 5.45 4.38 2.63
CA HIS A 98 5.20 3.15 3.35
C HIS A 98 5.89 3.22 4.70
N PHE A 99 5.17 2.89 5.76
CA PHE A 99 5.66 2.85 7.12
C PHE A 99 5.35 1.49 7.71
N ASN A 100 6.37 0.85 8.24
CA ASN A 100 6.27 -0.43 8.92
C ASN A 100 6.83 -0.30 10.34
N LEU A 101 6.13 -0.87 11.31
CA LEU A 101 6.54 -0.94 12.70
C LEU A 101 6.26 -2.33 13.22
N GLU A 102 7.28 -3.00 13.78
CA GLU A 102 7.15 -4.31 14.40
C GLU A 102 7.77 -4.27 15.81
N PHE A 103 7.05 -4.82 16.77
CA PHE A 103 7.57 -5.20 18.09
C PHE A 103 7.39 -6.69 18.27
N TYR A 104 8.44 -7.37 18.66
CA TYR A 104 8.37 -8.79 18.88
C TYR A 104 9.09 -9.20 20.15
N THR A 105 8.60 -10.25 20.77
CA THR A 105 9.27 -10.93 21.86
C THR A 105 9.23 -12.41 21.62
N ASN A 106 10.34 -13.07 21.91
CA ASN A 106 10.52 -14.49 21.70
C ASN A 106 11.08 -15.14 22.97
N TYR A 107 10.51 -16.28 23.34
CA TYR A 107 10.94 -17.06 24.47
C TYR A 107 11.21 -18.49 24.05
N ILE A 108 12.46 -18.92 24.24
CA ILE A 108 12.91 -20.28 23.91
C ILE A 108 13.39 -20.95 25.18
N LYS A 109 12.82 -22.08 25.51
CA LYS A 109 13.22 -22.88 26.66
C LYS A 109 13.26 -24.36 26.35
N GLN A 110 14.33 -24.98 26.79
CA GLN A 110 14.49 -26.43 26.75
C GLN A 110 14.73 -26.92 28.16
N TRP A 111 14.00 -27.99 28.55
CA TRP A 111 14.18 -28.65 29.85
C TRP A 111 13.87 -30.14 29.72
N ASN A 112 14.79 -30.98 30.13
CA ASN A 112 14.71 -32.43 29.97
C ASN A 112 14.37 -32.82 28.51
N LYS A 113 13.16 -33.33 28.30
CA LYS A 113 12.64 -33.78 27.00
C LYS A 113 11.68 -32.75 26.35
N HIS A 114 11.53 -31.60 26.95
CA HIS A 114 10.60 -30.59 26.52
C HIS A 114 11.33 -29.44 25.82
N SER A 115 10.76 -28.93 24.75
CA SER A 115 11.21 -27.73 24.05
C SER A 115 10.00 -26.85 23.78
N LEU A 116 10.11 -25.60 24.15
CA LEU A 116 9.09 -24.56 23.92
C LEU A 116 9.74 -23.39 23.19
N ASN A 117 9.11 -22.95 22.11
CA ASN A 117 9.39 -21.68 21.44
C ASN A 117 8.08 -20.91 21.34
N ALA A 118 8.00 -19.77 21.99
CA ALA A 118 6.83 -18.89 21.98
C ALA A 118 7.20 -17.51 21.47
N THR A 119 6.37 -16.94 20.62
CA THR A 119 6.57 -15.62 20.02
C THR A 119 5.29 -14.80 20.18
N LEU A 120 5.44 -13.54 20.58
CA LEU A 120 4.40 -12.54 20.50
C LEU A 120 4.91 -11.42 19.59
N LEU A 121 4.12 -11.07 18.57
CA LEU A 121 4.40 -10.05 17.59
C LEU A 121 3.27 -9.03 17.58
N TYR A 122 3.61 -7.77 17.56
CA TYR A 122 2.76 -6.67 17.15
C TYR A 122 3.35 -6.07 15.87
N SER A 123 2.55 -5.90 14.85
CA SER A 123 2.96 -5.21 13.63
C SER A 123 1.95 -4.16 13.19
N MET A 124 2.44 -3.11 12.61
CA MET A 124 1.65 -2.07 11.96
C MET A 124 2.29 -1.74 10.62
N ASP A 125 1.48 -1.78 9.58
CA ASP A 125 1.85 -1.43 8.22
C ASP A 125 0.93 -0.34 7.70
N LYS A 126 1.49 0.72 7.11
CA LYS A 126 0.73 1.84 6.57
C LYS A 126 1.30 2.29 5.24
N ALA A 127 0.49 2.19 4.20
CA ALA A 127 0.82 2.68 2.87
C ALA A 127 -0.10 3.84 2.47
N LYS A 128 0.46 4.90 1.88
CA LYS A 128 -0.28 6.07 1.42
C LYS A 128 0.28 6.56 0.08
N THR A 129 -0.61 7.00 -0.81
CA THR A 129 -0.25 7.68 -2.05
C THR A 129 -0.79 9.10 -2.09
N LYS A 130 -0.21 9.96 -2.93
CA LYS A 130 -0.50 11.41 -2.99
C LYS A 130 -2.00 11.75 -3.12
N SER A 131 -2.74 10.97 -3.87
CA SER A 131 -4.15 11.25 -4.18
C SER A 131 -5.14 10.67 -3.17
N GLN A 132 -4.66 10.02 -2.12
CA GLN A 132 -5.50 9.37 -1.10
C GLN A 132 -5.47 10.17 0.20
N ASN A 133 -6.64 10.59 0.67
CA ASN A 133 -6.78 11.19 2.00
C ASN A 133 -6.57 10.15 3.10
N SER A 134 -7.00 8.91 2.86
CA SER A 134 -6.78 7.76 3.73
C SER A 134 -5.83 6.78 3.06
N GLY A 135 -4.75 6.42 3.75
CA GLY A 135 -3.89 5.29 3.34
C GLY A 135 -4.49 3.96 3.75
N ARG A 136 -3.97 2.87 3.20
CA ARG A 136 -4.21 1.53 3.75
C ARG A 136 -3.35 1.35 4.99
N ALA A 137 -3.94 0.88 6.07
CA ALA A 137 -3.23 0.52 7.28
C ALA A 137 -3.71 -0.84 7.77
N PHE A 138 -2.77 -1.68 8.16
CA PHE A 138 -3.00 -2.98 8.77
C PHE A 138 -2.31 -3.00 10.13
N MET A 139 -2.90 -3.70 11.06
CA MET A 139 -2.36 -3.90 12.39
C MET A 139 -2.60 -5.35 12.78
N ASP A 140 -1.55 -6.02 13.24
CA ASP A 140 -1.61 -7.42 13.62
C ASP A 140 -1.02 -7.63 15.01
N ILE A 141 -1.69 -8.45 15.79
CA ILE A 141 -1.18 -9.00 17.06
C ILE A 141 -1.18 -10.51 16.90
N VAL A 142 0.00 -11.11 16.92
CA VAL A 142 0.17 -12.54 16.68
C VAL A 142 0.86 -13.18 17.87
N GLY A 143 0.20 -14.14 18.50
CA GLY A 143 0.79 -15.04 19.47
C GLY A 143 0.97 -16.43 18.85
N SER A 144 2.17 -17.00 18.95
CA SER A 144 2.43 -18.37 18.51
C SER A 144 3.26 -19.13 19.52
N ALA A 145 3.02 -20.45 19.61
CA ALA A 145 3.78 -21.34 20.45
C ALA A 145 4.00 -22.66 19.72
N HIS A 146 5.26 -23.09 19.71
CA HIS A 146 5.69 -24.39 19.23
C HIS A 146 6.22 -25.18 20.42
N TYR A 147 5.59 -26.31 20.70
CA TYR A 147 6.00 -27.20 21.76
C TYR A 147 6.39 -28.57 21.20
N ALA A 148 7.52 -29.09 21.69
CA ALA A 148 7.99 -30.41 21.32
C ALA A 148 8.30 -31.22 22.59
N TYR A 149 7.81 -32.46 22.62
CA TYR A 149 8.14 -33.42 23.65
C TYR A 149 8.99 -34.55 23.07
N ASN A 150 10.16 -34.75 23.67
CA ASN A 150 11.15 -35.77 23.28
C ASN A 150 11.52 -35.76 21.78
N ASN A 151 11.38 -34.59 21.11
CA ASN A 151 11.52 -34.42 19.67
C ASN A 151 10.63 -35.35 18.81
N ARG A 152 9.57 -35.93 19.38
CA ARG A 152 8.65 -36.86 18.72
C ARG A 152 7.25 -36.31 18.58
N TYR A 153 6.72 -35.71 19.63
CA TYR A 153 5.39 -35.15 19.66
C TYR A 153 5.49 -33.63 19.57
N LEU A 154 4.86 -33.09 18.56
CA LEU A 154 4.93 -31.67 18.22
C LEU A 154 3.54 -31.08 18.29
N VAL A 155 3.40 -29.92 18.91
CA VAL A 155 2.15 -29.14 18.94
C VAL A 155 2.47 -27.72 18.60
N ASP A 156 1.73 -27.18 17.64
CA ASP A 156 1.78 -25.81 17.20
C ASP A 156 0.47 -25.11 17.54
N PHE A 157 0.54 -23.93 18.10
CA PHE A 157 -0.61 -23.06 18.33
C PHE A 157 -0.29 -21.68 17.81
N SER A 158 -1.26 -21.07 17.13
CA SER A 158 -1.18 -19.67 16.69
C SER A 158 -2.52 -18.99 16.84
N LEU A 159 -2.50 -17.75 17.32
CA LEU A 159 -3.66 -16.88 17.40
C LEU A 159 -3.26 -15.52 16.85
N SER A 160 -3.92 -15.07 15.79
CA SER A 160 -3.73 -13.71 15.28
C SER A 160 -5.02 -12.90 15.39
N GLY A 161 -4.85 -11.66 15.83
CA GLY A 161 -5.85 -10.61 15.74
C GLY A 161 -5.38 -9.58 14.73
N SER A 162 -6.14 -9.38 13.65
CA SER A 162 -5.78 -8.46 12.57
C SER A 162 -6.82 -7.38 12.41
N ALA A 163 -6.39 -6.14 12.25
CA ALA A 163 -7.25 -5.01 11.94
C ALA A 163 -6.87 -4.36 10.62
N SER A 164 -7.86 -4.00 9.83
CA SER A 164 -7.69 -3.35 8.53
C SER A 164 -8.43 -2.02 8.47
N SER A 165 -7.77 -0.95 8.03
CA SER A 165 -8.41 0.35 7.82
C SER A 165 -9.35 0.40 6.62
N ILE A 166 -9.42 -0.67 5.83
CA ILE A 166 -10.33 -0.83 4.70
C ILE A 166 -11.76 -1.09 5.20
N LEU A 167 -11.88 -1.69 6.39
CA LEU A 167 -13.13 -2.05 7.03
C LEU A 167 -13.64 -0.92 7.94
N ASP A 168 -14.93 -0.94 8.23
CA ASP A 168 -15.54 -0.01 9.19
C ASP A 168 -14.84 -0.10 10.57
N PRO A 169 -14.71 1.01 11.30
CA PRO A 169 -14.13 1.01 12.65
C PRO A 169 -14.69 -0.05 13.59
N ASP A 170 -15.98 -0.36 13.49
CA ASP A 170 -16.65 -1.32 14.37
C ASP A 170 -16.40 -2.78 13.96
N ASP A 171 -16.14 -3.05 12.66
CA ASP A 171 -15.99 -4.38 12.08
C ASP A 171 -14.54 -4.70 11.62
N ARG A 172 -13.57 -3.85 11.95
CA ARG A 172 -12.20 -3.95 11.42
C ARG A 172 -11.34 -5.05 12.02
N TRP A 173 -11.72 -5.63 13.16
CA TRP A 173 -10.95 -6.66 13.84
C TRP A 173 -11.41 -8.06 13.45
N GLY A 174 -10.47 -8.89 13.01
CA GLY A 174 -10.65 -10.32 12.78
C GLY A 174 -9.77 -11.15 13.71
N ILE A 175 -10.25 -12.31 14.17
CA ILE A 175 -9.49 -13.24 14.99
C ILE A 175 -9.35 -14.55 14.21
N PHE A 176 -8.12 -15.06 14.12
CA PHE A 176 -7.74 -16.20 13.30
C PHE A 176 -6.89 -17.18 14.11
N PRO A 177 -7.52 -18.19 14.74
CA PRO A 177 -6.84 -19.26 15.45
C PRO A 177 -6.33 -20.32 14.48
N ALA A 178 -5.20 -20.94 14.83
CA ALA A 178 -4.71 -22.13 14.15
C ALA A 178 -4.04 -23.07 15.17
N ILE A 179 -4.20 -24.37 14.96
CA ILE A 179 -3.59 -25.44 15.76
C ILE A 179 -3.02 -26.51 14.84
N GLY A 180 -1.88 -27.04 15.20
CA GLY A 180 -1.24 -28.16 14.50
C GLY A 180 -0.69 -29.18 15.46
N ALA A 181 -0.67 -30.44 15.03
CA ALA A 181 -0.02 -31.53 15.74
C ALA A 181 0.87 -32.33 14.78
N GLY A 182 1.98 -32.78 15.26
CA GLY A 182 2.92 -33.62 14.51
C GLY A 182 3.47 -34.77 15.35
N TRP A 183 3.69 -35.90 14.71
CA TRP A 183 4.28 -37.06 15.32
C TRP A 183 5.40 -37.63 14.45
N ILE A 184 6.60 -37.72 15.02
CA ILE A 184 7.75 -38.27 14.33
C ILE A 184 7.82 -39.79 14.66
N LEU A 185 7.19 -40.57 13.79
CA LEU A 185 7.06 -42.00 13.93
C LEU A 185 8.40 -42.72 13.85
N SER A 186 9.34 -42.22 13.03
CA SER A 186 10.69 -42.82 12.89
C SER A 186 11.50 -42.83 14.19
N GLU A 187 11.14 -41.96 15.15
CA GLU A 187 11.82 -41.92 16.46
C GLU A 187 11.19 -42.92 17.47
N GLU A 188 10.09 -43.58 17.12
CA GLU A 188 9.45 -44.57 17.98
C GLU A 188 10.18 -45.91 17.91
N ASN A 189 10.28 -46.61 19.03
CA ASN A 189 11.05 -47.88 19.14
C ASN A 189 10.53 -48.94 18.17
N PHE A 190 9.22 -48.97 17.88
CA PHE A 190 8.60 -49.93 16.98
C PHE A 190 8.86 -49.62 15.48
N MET A 191 9.25 -48.37 15.14
CA MET A 191 9.50 -47.94 13.78
C MET A 191 10.98 -47.71 13.43
N LYS A 192 11.87 -47.81 14.41
CA LYS A 192 13.33 -47.68 14.17
C LYS A 192 13.84 -48.74 13.21
N ARG A 193 14.28 -48.30 12.02
CA ARG A 193 14.85 -49.14 10.95
C ARG A 193 16.01 -48.37 10.29
N ASP A 194 17.08 -49.09 9.94
CA ASP A 194 18.27 -48.49 9.36
C ASP A 194 18.03 -47.78 8.01
N TRP A 195 16.97 -48.20 7.27
CA TRP A 195 16.58 -47.60 6.00
C TRP A 195 15.62 -46.42 6.16
N LEU A 196 15.05 -46.17 7.36
CA LEU A 196 14.03 -45.15 7.62
C LEU A 196 14.61 -43.99 8.40
N ASN A 197 15.07 -42.95 7.69
CA ASN A 197 15.68 -41.77 8.31
C ASN A 197 14.66 -40.84 8.97
N LEU A 198 13.52 -40.60 8.30
CA LEU A 198 12.46 -39.73 8.84
C LEU A 198 11.07 -40.14 8.32
N LEU A 199 10.18 -40.39 9.25
CA LEU A 199 8.75 -40.50 8.99
C LEU A 199 8.00 -39.61 9.98
N LYS A 200 7.40 -38.53 9.47
CA LYS A 200 6.61 -37.56 10.24
C LYS A 200 5.17 -37.51 9.70
N VAL A 201 4.20 -37.67 10.56
CA VAL A 201 2.79 -37.41 10.29
C VAL A 201 2.41 -36.10 10.94
N ARG A 202 1.64 -35.27 10.26
CA ARG A 202 1.15 -34.00 10.78
C ARG A 202 -0.28 -33.74 10.35
N ALA A 203 -1.03 -33.05 11.20
CA ALA A 203 -2.35 -32.52 10.91
C ALA A 203 -2.43 -31.10 11.46
N SER A 204 -3.13 -30.23 10.76
CA SER A 204 -3.36 -28.86 11.21
C SER A 204 -4.74 -28.39 10.78
N TYR A 205 -5.31 -27.52 11.60
CA TYR A 205 -6.54 -26.81 11.31
C TYR A 205 -6.37 -25.34 11.69
N GLY A 206 -6.89 -24.44 10.89
CA GLY A 206 -6.84 -23.01 11.17
C GLY A 206 -7.87 -22.26 10.38
N ILE A 207 -8.19 -21.07 10.85
CA ILE A 207 -9.05 -20.13 10.15
C ILE A 207 -8.13 -19.02 9.64
N SER A 208 -8.21 -18.71 8.36
CA SER A 208 -7.56 -17.56 7.76
C SER A 208 -8.58 -16.51 7.35
N GLY A 209 -8.16 -15.23 7.36
CA GLY A 209 -9.00 -14.12 6.98
C GLY A 209 -8.34 -13.24 5.93
N ARG A 210 -9.15 -12.75 5.00
CA ARG A 210 -8.73 -11.81 3.97
C ARG A 210 -9.66 -10.61 3.95
N ALA A 211 -9.08 -9.39 3.89
CA ALA A 211 -9.80 -8.14 3.70
C ALA A 211 -9.15 -7.36 2.55
N ASP A 212 -9.24 -7.92 1.32
CA ASP A 212 -8.68 -7.30 0.12
C ASP A 212 -9.79 -6.65 -0.71
N TYR A 213 -10.41 -5.65 -0.11
CA TYR A 213 -11.46 -4.87 -0.71
C TYR A 213 -10.94 -3.50 -1.19
N GLY A 214 -11.77 -2.77 -1.92
CA GLY A 214 -11.51 -1.37 -2.23
C GLY A 214 -11.48 -0.50 -0.96
N VAL A 215 -10.71 0.58 -0.98
CA VAL A 215 -10.68 1.56 0.12
C VAL A 215 -12.02 2.31 0.23
N ASN A 216 -12.43 2.62 1.46
CA ASN A 216 -13.62 3.44 1.77
C ASN A 216 -14.96 2.85 1.29
N LEU A 217 -15.06 1.53 1.07
CA LEU A 217 -16.32 0.90 0.64
C LEU A 217 -17.44 1.02 1.68
N PHE A 218 -17.12 1.19 2.95
CA PHE A 218 -18.07 1.42 4.03
C PHE A 218 -18.60 2.86 4.11
N GLN A 219 -18.04 3.79 3.31
CA GLN A 219 -18.41 5.20 3.35
C GLN A 219 -19.35 5.59 2.21
N ASN A 220 -20.32 6.45 2.53
CA ASN A 220 -21.10 7.15 1.53
C ASN A 220 -20.26 8.26 0.90
N ILE A 221 -20.03 8.17 -0.42
CA ILE A 221 -19.27 9.18 -1.15
C ILE A 221 -20.19 9.98 -2.05
N TYR A 222 -20.11 11.30 -1.91
CA TYR A 222 -20.83 12.25 -2.73
C TYR A 222 -19.86 12.86 -3.75
N GLY A 223 -20.32 13.05 -4.95
CA GLY A 223 -19.59 13.72 -6.03
C GLY A 223 -20.42 14.81 -6.68
N SER A 224 -19.84 15.52 -7.62
CA SER A 224 -20.54 16.53 -8.40
C SER A 224 -21.69 15.91 -9.18
N GLY A 225 -22.88 16.46 -9.00
CA GLY A 225 -24.09 16.14 -9.74
C GLY A 225 -24.30 17.10 -10.92
N ASN A 226 -25.50 17.06 -11.48
CA ASN A 226 -25.89 17.99 -12.53
C ASN A 226 -25.89 19.42 -12.00
N SER A 227 -25.56 20.38 -12.86
CA SER A 227 -25.62 21.79 -12.52
C SER A 227 -27.06 22.27 -12.52
N TYR A 228 -27.43 23.07 -11.52
CA TYR A 228 -28.68 23.82 -11.47
C TYR A 228 -28.44 25.19 -12.05
N TYR A 229 -29.29 25.61 -13.01
CA TYR A 229 -29.21 26.91 -13.67
C TYR A 229 -30.27 27.83 -13.07
N PHE A 230 -29.88 29.03 -12.73
CA PHE A 230 -30.77 30.05 -12.19
C PHE A 230 -30.32 31.43 -12.66
N GLN A 231 -31.22 32.41 -12.58
CA GLN A 231 -30.88 33.80 -12.77
C GLN A 231 -30.51 34.43 -11.41
N ASN A 232 -29.39 35.13 -11.36
CA ASN A 232 -29.04 35.92 -10.18
C ASN A 232 -29.90 37.18 -10.09
N ALA A 233 -29.72 37.95 -9.00
CA ALA A 233 -30.50 39.21 -8.77
C ALA A 233 -30.31 40.26 -9.88
N THR A 234 -29.31 40.13 -10.74
CA THR A 234 -29.05 41.00 -11.89
C THR A 234 -29.51 40.38 -13.22
N ASN A 235 -30.33 39.35 -13.21
CA ASN A 235 -30.80 38.60 -14.37
C ASN A 235 -29.70 37.99 -15.26
N VAL A 236 -28.49 37.77 -14.70
CA VAL A 236 -27.43 37.09 -15.40
C VAL A 236 -27.55 35.58 -15.16
N PRO A 237 -27.53 34.74 -16.21
CA PRO A 237 -27.52 33.30 -16.04
C PRO A 237 -26.35 32.83 -15.16
N SER A 238 -26.66 32.05 -14.15
CA SER A 238 -25.70 31.49 -13.22
C SER A 238 -25.97 30.01 -13.05
N SER A 239 -24.96 29.26 -12.63
CA SER A 239 -25.11 27.83 -12.34
C SER A 239 -24.40 27.45 -11.06
N SER A 240 -24.96 26.50 -10.35
CA SER A 240 -24.34 25.85 -9.18
C SER A 240 -24.31 24.34 -9.38
N SER A 241 -23.17 23.73 -9.07
CA SER A 241 -23.03 22.28 -9.15
C SER A 241 -23.88 21.62 -8.05
N GLY A 242 -24.73 20.70 -8.45
CA GLY A 242 -25.42 19.82 -7.52
C GLY A 242 -24.49 18.74 -6.95
N MET A 243 -25.01 17.99 -6.00
CA MET A 243 -24.34 16.82 -5.44
C MET A 243 -25.16 15.57 -5.74
N LYS A 244 -24.50 14.45 -5.97
CA LYS A 244 -25.11 13.14 -6.11
C LYS A 244 -24.30 12.09 -5.37
N PHE A 245 -24.94 10.99 -5.00
CA PHE A 245 -24.23 9.80 -4.53
C PHE A 245 -23.39 9.23 -5.67
N THR A 246 -22.10 9.04 -5.42
CA THR A 246 -21.18 8.32 -6.30
C THR A 246 -20.95 6.90 -5.82
N GLN A 247 -21.05 6.68 -4.50
CA GLN A 247 -20.92 5.37 -3.87
C GLN A 247 -21.78 5.34 -2.62
N LEU A 248 -22.58 4.29 -2.46
CA LEU A 248 -23.25 3.96 -1.21
C LEU A 248 -22.31 3.10 -0.36
N GLY A 249 -22.21 3.41 0.92
CA GLY A 249 -21.46 2.61 1.88
C GLY A 249 -22.07 1.23 2.05
N ILE A 250 -21.22 0.23 2.22
CA ILE A 250 -21.60 -1.15 2.51
C ILE A 250 -21.43 -1.38 4.01
N ASP A 251 -22.54 -1.58 4.70
CA ASP A 251 -22.55 -1.87 6.14
C ASP A 251 -22.17 -3.34 6.40
N GLY A 252 -21.51 -3.61 7.53
CA GLY A 252 -21.16 -4.96 7.97
C GLY A 252 -20.11 -5.67 7.11
N LEU A 253 -19.30 -4.92 6.35
CA LEU A 253 -18.20 -5.48 5.59
C LEU A 253 -17.11 -5.95 6.55
N THR A 254 -16.82 -7.25 6.55
CA THR A 254 -15.84 -7.88 7.44
C THR A 254 -14.89 -8.79 6.65
N TYR A 255 -14.02 -9.53 7.35
CA TYR A 255 -13.10 -10.47 6.73
C TYR A 255 -13.80 -11.64 6.05
N GLU A 256 -13.39 -11.95 4.83
CA GLU A 256 -13.65 -13.24 4.21
C GLU A 256 -12.83 -14.31 4.93
N LYS A 257 -13.49 -15.35 5.44
CA LYS A 257 -12.86 -16.42 6.22
C LYS A 257 -12.85 -17.74 5.44
N SER A 258 -11.74 -18.42 5.50
CA SER A 258 -11.53 -19.75 4.91
C SER A 258 -10.91 -20.72 5.90
#